data_4eff242e4cce043aa148c0942a3c7445
#
_entry.id   4eff242e4cce043aa148c0942a3c7445
#
_cell.length_a   1.000
_cell.length_b   1.000
_cell.length_c   1.000
_cell.angle_alpha   90.00
_cell.angle_beta   90.00
_cell.angle_gamma   90.00
#
_symmetry.space_group_name_H-M   'P 1'
#
loop_
_entity.id
_entity.type
_entity.pdbx_description
1 polymer ?
#
loop_
_entity_poly.entity_id
_entity_poly.type
_entity_poly.pdbx_seq_one_letter_code
_entity_poly.pdbx_strand_id
1 'polypeptide(L)'
;AIKNAEDTLYDIVDRHLYSAEVDDLEKNLHEAIDNFQSQMPSVFDPFAGGGAIPLEAARLGCRSFGNDINPVAHIIEKGSAEFPQKYGKPIIYSENEFERIYGKTEGANFLHKKEINKNAQGYYFIPNQLAFDVEFFANKVISNTNAKCGNLYKSQGDNCSLVYYWARTATCSNPSCHAEIPMLKQFYLSKKRTAKPKDWVFLNPIIKGNKIDFEIKNGRFDEEGWNKHGNITCPCCGSI
;
A
#
# COMPACT_ATOMS: atom_id res chain seq x y z
N ALA A 1 -16.47 9.43 23.37
CA ALA A 1 -16.66 8.21 24.16
C ALA A 1 -15.50 7.21 23.91
N ILE A 2 -15.16 6.88 22.67
CA ILE A 2 -14.09 5.91 22.34
C ILE A 2 -12.72 6.42 22.83
N LYS A 3 -12.38 7.67 22.59
CA LYS A 3 -11.11 8.26 23.02
C LYS A 3 -10.93 8.26 24.55
N ASN A 4 -12.01 8.51 25.30
CA ASN A 4 -11.97 8.42 26.76
C ASN A 4 -11.83 6.98 27.25
N ALA A 5 -12.32 5.99 26.50
CA ALA A 5 -12.16 4.58 26.84
C ALA A 5 -10.72 4.11 26.58
N GLU A 6 -10.08 4.55 25.50
CA GLU A 6 -8.66 4.27 25.20
C GLU A 6 -7.75 4.91 26.26
N ASP A 7 -7.94 6.18 26.59
CA ASP A 7 -7.14 6.88 27.59
C ASP A 7 -7.32 6.23 28.98
N THR A 8 -8.51 5.75 29.31
CA THR A 8 -8.78 5.03 30.58
C THR A 8 -8.13 3.65 30.56
N LEU A 9 -8.13 2.95 29.42
CA LEU A 9 -7.50 1.64 29.28
C LEU A 9 -5.96 1.73 29.41
N TYR A 10 -5.34 2.74 28.82
CA TYR A 10 -3.91 3.01 28.96
C TYR A 10 -3.55 3.35 30.40
N ASP A 11 -4.34 4.14 31.09
CA ASP A 11 -4.14 4.50 32.49
C ASP A 11 -4.30 3.29 33.45
N ILE A 12 -5.18 2.35 33.11
CA ILE A 12 -5.37 1.09 33.87
C ILE A 12 -4.22 0.13 33.63
N VAL A 13 -3.79 -0.04 32.38
CA VAL A 13 -2.67 -0.90 32.00
C VAL A 13 -1.36 -0.41 32.62
N ASP A 14 -1.12 0.90 32.66
CA ASP A 14 0.10 1.48 33.27
C ASP A 14 0.11 1.36 34.81
N ARG A 15 -1.04 1.36 35.49
CA ARG A 15 -1.12 1.29 36.93
C ARG A 15 -1.16 -0.12 37.53
N HIS A 16 -1.60 -1.13 36.77
CA HIS A 16 -2.00 -2.42 37.36
C HIS A 16 -1.59 -3.65 36.52
N LEU A 17 -0.43 -3.62 35.91
CA LEU A 17 0.05 -4.69 35.00
C LEU A 17 0.03 -6.14 35.55
N TYR A 18 -0.32 -6.37 36.83
CA TYR A 18 -0.38 -7.70 37.46
C TYR A 18 -1.36 -7.82 38.65
N SER A 19 -2.55 -7.19 38.61
CA SER A 19 -3.51 -7.36 39.71
C SER A 19 -4.73 -8.18 39.24
N ALA A 20 -5.32 -8.95 40.18
CA ALA A 20 -6.56 -9.70 39.96
C ALA A 20 -7.74 -8.81 39.52
N GLU A 21 -7.69 -7.50 39.83
CA GLU A 21 -8.67 -6.51 39.39
C GLU A 21 -8.63 -6.25 37.88
N VAL A 22 -7.46 -6.43 37.21
CA VAL A 22 -7.36 -6.29 35.74
C VAL A 22 -8.06 -7.46 35.05
N ASP A 23 -7.89 -8.68 35.56
CA ASP A 23 -8.52 -9.87 35.02
C ASP A 23 -10.05 -9.79 35.09
N ASP A 24 -10.57 -9.25 36.21
CA ASP A 24 -12.02 -9.04 36.36
C ASP A 24 -12.54 -7.92 35.46
N LEU A 25 -11.79 -6.84 35.26
CA LEU A 25 -12.13 -5.76 34.34
C LEU A 25 -12.11 -6.21 32.88
N GLU A 26 -11.09 -6.99 32.47
CA GLU A 26 -11.03 -7.59 31.13
C GLU A 26 -12.20 -8.53 30.90
N LYS A 27 -12.56 -9.37 31.86
CA LYS A 27 -13.70 -10.29 31.79
C LYS A 27 -15.02 -9.51 31.63
N ASN A 28 -15.24 -8.50 32.44
CA ASN A 28 -16.44 -7.66 32.38
C ASN A 28 -16.52 -6.91 31.03
N LEU A 29 -15.40 -6.45 30.49
CA LEU A 29 -15.32 -5.82 29.17
C LEU A 29 -15.66 -6.80 28.06
N HIS A 30 -15.11 -8.02 28.10
CA HIS A 30 -15.45 -9.06 27.14
C HIS A 30 -16.92 -9.45 27.19
N GLU A 31 -17.49 -9.62 28.36
CA GLU A 31 -18.93 -9.91 28.54
C GLU A 31 -19.80 -8.75 27.97
N ALA A 32 -19.42 -7.51 28.20
CA ALA A 32 -20.14 -6.35 27.66
C ALA A 32 -20.04 -6.29 26.12
N ILE A 33 -18.87 -6.58 25.54
CA ILE A 33 -18.66 -6.65 24.10
C ILE A 33 -19.49 -7.78 23.49
N ASP A 34 -19.46 -8.98 24.09
CA ASP A 34 -20.23 -10.14 23.62
C ASP A 34 -21.74 -9.89 23.67
N ASN A 35 -22.22 -9.26 24.75
CA ASN A 35 -23.62 -8.86 24.87
C ASN A 35 -24.02 -7.84 23.80
N PHE A 36 -23.21 -6.83 23.54
CA PHE A 36 -23.45 -5.86 22.47
C PHE A 36 -23.46 -6.53 21.10
N GLN A 37 -22.45 -7.38 20.79
CA GLN A 37 -22.36 -8.08 19.53
C GLN A 37 -23.49 -9.09 19.30
N SER A 38 -24.03 -9.67 20.37
CA SER A 38 -25.17 -10.59 20.27
C SER A 38 -26.46 -9.91 19.79
N GLN A 39 -26.59 -8.60 20.01
CA GLN A 39 -27.72 -7.77 19.58
C GLN A 39 -27.54 -7.21 18.16
N MET A 40 -26.32 -7.26 17.61
CA MET A 40 -26.03 -6.75 16.29
C MET A 40 -26.29 -7.80 15.20
N PRO A 41 -26.71 -7.39 13.99
CA PRO A 41 -26.88 -8.31 12.88
C PRO A 41 -25.53 -8.92 12.45
N SER A 42 -25.56 -10.13 11.90
CA SER A 42 -24.41 -10.68 11.21
C SER A 42 -24.40 -10.21 9.75
N VAL A 43 -23.22 -9.84 9.26
CA VAL A 43 -23.02 -9.35 7.90
C VAL A 43 -22.13 -10.35 7.15
N PHE A 44 -22.55 -10.79 5.98
CA PHE A 44 -21.75 -11.66 5.10
C PHE A 44 -21.63 -11.02 3.71
N ASP A 45 -20.40 -10.83 3.24
CA ASP A 45 -20.10 -10.38 1.90
C ASP A 45 -19.44 -11.53 1.10
N PRO A 46 -20.16 -12.15 0.15
CA PRO A 46 -19.64 -13.27 -0.64
C PRO A 46 -18.61 -12.85 -1.71
N PHE A 47 -18.47 -11.55 -1.99
CA PHE A 47 -17.55 -10.97 -2.98
C PHE A 47 -16.76 -9.81 -2.35
N ALA A 48 -16.14 -10.08 -1.20
CA ALA A 48 -15.59 -9.07 -0.31
C ALA A 48 -14.47 -8.23 -0.92
N GLY A 49 -13.78 -8.69 -1.97
CA GLY A 49 -12.69 -7.96 -2.60
C GLY A 49 -11.60 -7.59 -1.57
N GLY A 50 -11.39 -6.30 -1.35
CA GLY A 50 -10.46 -5.80 -0.33
C GLY A 50 -11.01 -5.78 1.09
N GLY A 51 -12.21 -6.34 1.35
CA GLY A 51 -12.79 -6.47 2.69
C GLY A 51 -13.42 -5.19 3.24
N ALA A 52 -13.79 -4.22 2.41
CA ALA A 52 -14.35 -2.94 2.88
C ALA A 52 -15.66 -3.12 3.67
N ILE A 53 -16.59 -3.93 3.15
CA ILE A 53 -17.87 -4.18 3.81
C ILE A 53 -17.70 -4.95 5.12
N PRO A 54 -16.98 -6.10 5.16
CA PRO A 54 -16.69 -6.79 6.40
C PRO A 54 -15.98 -5.91 7.45
N LEU A 55 -15.03 -5.09 7.02
CA LEU A 55 -14.29 -4.19 7.90
C LEU A 55 -15.22 -3.14 8.54
N GLU A 56 -16.03 -2.45 7.74
CA GLU A 56 -16.94 -1.43 8.28
C GLU A 56 -18.04 -2.04 9.13
N ALA A 57 -18.54 -3.22 8.78
CA ALA A 57 -19.48 -3.97 9.63
C ALA A 57 -18.87 -4.32 11.00
N ALA A 58 -17.62 -4.80 11.01
CA ALA A 58 -16.89 -5.07 12.25
C ALA A 58 -16.68 -3.81 13.09
N ARG A 59 -16.35 -2.67 12.46
CA ARG A 59 -16.21 -1.38 13.15
C ARG A 59 -17.50 -0.89 13.82
N LEU A 60 -18.64 -1.27 13.27
CA LEU A 60 -19.96 -1.00 13.87
C LEU A 60 -20.35 -2.02 14.97
N GLY A 61 -19.52 -3.02 15.23
CA GLY A 61 -19.77 -4.05 16.22
C GLY A 61 -20.53 -5.28 15.71
N CYS A 62 -20.79 -5.36 14.40
CA CYS A 62 -21.41 -6.54 13.80
C CYS A 62 -20.44 -7.72 13.73
N ARG A 63 -20.97 -8.95 13.84
CA ARG A 63 -20.23 -10.14 13.40
C ARG A 63 -20.14 -10.10 11.88
N SER A 64 -18.93 -9.98 11.34
CA SER A 64 -18.74 -9.85 9.91
C SER A 64 -17.96 -11.02 9.33
N PHE A 65 -18.37 -11.43 8.13
CA PHE A 65 -17.76 -12.52 7.38
C PHE A 65 -17.54 -12.04 5.95
N GLY A 66 -16.35 -12.29 5.42
CA GLY A 66 -16.02 -12.02 4.04
C GLY A 66 -15.58 -13.29 3.34
N ASN A 67 -15.84 -13.38 2.05
CA ASN A 67 -15.35 -14.42 1.18
C ASN A 67 -15.05 -13.84 -0.20
N ASP A 68 -13.99 -14.32 -0.83
CA ASP A 68 -13.68 -14.01 -2.22
C ASP A 68 -13.02 -15.19 -2.90
N ILE A 69 -13.30 -15.40 -4.19
CA ILE A 69 -12.68 -16.45 -4.99
C ILE A 69 -11.22 -16.11 -5.34
N ASN A 70 -10.87 -14.83 -5.32
CA ASN A 70 -9.52 -14.36 -5.61
C ASN A 70 -8.63 -14.49 -4.37
N PRO A 71 -7.58 -15.31 -4.38
CA PRO A 71 -6.70 -15.48 -3.22
C PRO A 71 -5.96 -14.20 -2.82
N VAL A 72 -5.73 -13.27 -3.76
CA VAL A 72 -5.13 -11.96 -3.46
C VAL A 72 -6.11 -11.10 -2.66
N ALA A 73 -7.39 -11.08 -3.06
CA ALA A 73 -8.45 -10.38 -2.31
C ALA A 73 -8.55 -10.93 -0.88
N HIS A 74 -8.55 -12.24 -0.70
CA HIS A 74 -8.58 -12.89 0.61
C HIS A 74 -7.41 -12.45 1.52
N ILE A 75 -6.19 -12.33 0.98
CA ILE A 75 -5.04 -11.85 1.77
C ILE A 75 -5.20 -10.37 2.12
N ILE A 76 -5.71 -9.54 1.21
CA ILE A 76 -5.98 -8.11 1.48
C ILE A 76 -7.05 -7.98 2.57
N GLU A 77 -8.12 -8.77 2.51
CA GLU A 77 -9.17 -8.81 3.52
C GLU A 77 -8.62 -9.17 4.90
N LYS A 78 -7.79 -10.21 5.00
CA LYS A 78 -7.09 -10.56 6.24
C LYS A 78 -6.19 -9.43 6.75
N GLY A 79 -5.47 -8.78 5.86
CA GLY A 79 -4.61 -7.64 6.17
C GLY A 79 -5.38 -6.45 6.73
N SER A 80 -6.60 -6.24 6.27
CA SER A 80 -7.46 -5.13 6.71
C SER A 80 -8.24 -5.43 7.99
N ALA A 81 -8.80 -6.64 8.11
CA ALA A 81 -9.77 -6.96 9.15
C ALA A 81 -9.21 -7.85 10.27
N GLU A 82 -8.43 -8.90 9.93
CA GLU A 82 -7.97 -9.88 10.91
C GLU A 82 -6.63 -9.50 11.56
N PHE A 83 -5.61 -9.18 10.75
CA PHE A 83 -4.25 -8.97 11.25
C PHE A 83 -4.13 -7.78 12.21
N PRO A 84 -4.81 -6.62 11.99
CA PRO A 84 -4.77 -5.52 12.95
C PRO A 84 -5.31 -5.91 14.33
N GLN A 85 -6.37 -6.71 14.38
CA GLN A 85 -6.96 -7.16 15.64
C GLN A 85 -6.08 -8.21 16.35
N LYS A 86 -5.45 -9.08 15.58
CA LYS A 86 -4.65 -10.20 16.09
C LYS A 86 -3.25 -9.80 16.50
N TYR A 87 -2.59 -8.96 15.71
CA TYR A 87 -1.17 -8.61 15.83
C TYR A 87 -0.93 -7.12 16.09
N GLY A 88 -1.94 -6.25 15.98
CA GLY A 88 -1.85 -4.82 16.26
C GLY A 88 -1.86 -4.50 17.74
N LYS A 89 -1.18 -5.32 18.54
CA LYS A 89 -1.13 -5.23 20.01
C LYS A 89 0.27 -4.85 20.49
N PRO A 90 0.38 -4.29 21.70
CA PRO A 90 1.67 -4.10 22.34
C PRO A 90 2.39 -5.43 22.56
N ILE A 91 3.70 -5.41 22.42
CA ILE A 91 4.57 -6.56 22.71
C ILE A 91 5.85 -6.11 23.42
N ILE A 92 6.36 -6.97 24.26
CA ILE A 92 7.61 -6.76 25.00
C ILE A 92 8.60 -7.82 24.53
N TYR A 93 9.81 -7.39 24.15
CA TYR A 93 10.90 -8.27 23.75
C TYR A 93 12.08 -8.15 24.69
N SER A 94 12.65 -9.28 25.08
CA SER A 94 14.03 -9.31 25.58
C SER A 94 14.99 -8.98 24.42
N GLU A 95 16.23 -8.54 24.75
CA GLU A 95 17.24 -8.24 23.74
C GLU A 95 17.51 -9.45 22.82
N ASN A 96 17.64 -10.63 23.40
CA ASN A 96 17.92 -11.85 22.65
C ASN A 96 16.78 -12.23 21.68
N GLU A 97 15.52 -12.09 22.09
CA GLU A 97 14.36 -12.34 21.25
C GLU A 97 14.27 -11.33 20.11
N PHE A 98 14.51 -10.06 20.43
CA PHE A 98 14.50 -8.98 19.45
C PHE A 98 15.60 -9.19 18.39
N GLU A 99 16.85 -9.45 18.82
CA GLU A 99 17.97 -9.71 17.92
C GLU A 99 17.74 -10.94 17.04
N ARG A 100 17.09 -11.97 17.55
CA ARG A 100 16.76 -13.18 16.78
C ARG A 100 15.79 -12.90 15.64
N ILE A 101 14.82 -12.00 15.84
CA ILE A 101 13.77 -11.69 14.85
C ILE A 101 14.26 -10.64 13.84
N TYR A 102 14.83 -9.56 14.33
CA TYR A 102 15.14 -8.37 13.54
C TYR A 102 16.63 -8.25 13.18
N GLY A 103 17.47 -9.11 13.73
CA GLY A 103 18.91 -9.04 13.55
C GLY A 103 19.57 -7.99 14.45
N LYS A 104 20.81 -8.29 14.89
CA LYS A 104 21.52 -7.44 15.86
C LYS A 104 21.74 -6.02 15.36
N THR A 105 22.32 -5.86 14.17
CA THR A 105 22.67 -4.53 13.62
C THR A 105 21.47 -3.82 13.01
N GLU A 106 20.69 -4.53 12.18
CA GLU A 106 19.52 -3.96 11.49
C GLU A 106 18.44 -3.56 12.50
N GLY A 107 18.13 -4.45 13.43
CA GLY A 107 17.15 -4.21 14.48
C GLY A 107 17.56 -3.04 15.40
N ALA A 108 18.81 -2.98 15.85
CA ALA A 108 19.30 -1.90 16.68
C ALA A 108 19.21 -0.54 15.97
N ASN A 109 19.59 -0.47 14.70
CA ASN A 109 19.46 0.76 13.89
C ASN A 109 18.00 1.20 13.75
N PHE A 110 17.07 0.24 13.60
CA PHE A 110 15.66 0.54 13.48
C PHE A 110 15.05 1.03 14.80
N LEU A 111 15.41 0.42 15.94
CA LEU A 111 15.02 0.91 17.27
C LEU A 111 15.51 2.33 17.51
N HIS A 112 16.78 2.62 17.17
CA HIS A 112 17.34 3.95 17.30
C HIS A 112 16.57 4.98 16.44
N LYS A 113 16.25 4.62 15.18
CA LYS A 113 15.43 5.47 14.29
C LYS A 113 14.03 5.74 14.85
N LYS A 114 13.48 4.79 15.61
CA LYS A 114 12.17 4.89 16.27
C LYS A 114 12.22 5.49 17.67
N GLU A 115 13.40 5.84 18.15
CA GLU A 115 13.63 6.33 19.51
C GLU A 115 13.14 5.38 20.60
N ILE A 116 13.14 4.07 20.31
CA ILE A 116 12.74 3.03 21.26
C ILE A 116 13.96 2.59 22.06
N ASN A 117 13.91 2.81 23.36
CA ASN A 117 14.95 2.43 24.30
C ASN A 117 14.49 1.27 25.20
N LYS A 118 15.45 0.57 25.82
CA LYS A 118 15.15 -0.41 26.85
C LYS A 118 14.54 0.26 28.08
N ASN A 119 13.55 -0.39 28.65
CA ASN A 119 13.04 0.00 29.97
C ASN A 119 14.06 -0.33 31.11
N ALA A 120 13.72 0.02 32.32
CA ALA A 120 14.57 -0.23 33.49
C ALA A 120 14.89 -1.73 33.75
N GLN A 121 14.06 -2.63 33.21
CA GLN A 121 14.24 -4.09 33.31
C GLN A 121 15.00 -4.68 32.11
N GLY A 122 15.44 -3.87 31.16
CA GLY A 122 16.22 -4.30 29.99
C GLY A 122 15.41 -4.83 28.81
N TYR A 123 14.10 -4.57 28.75
CA TYR A 123 13.20 -5.00 27.68
C TYR A 123 12.85 -3.86 26.74
N TYR A 124 12.54 -4.19 25.48
CA TYR A 124 11.98 -3.28 24.50
C TYR A 124 10.46 -3.37 24.50
N PHE A 125 9.78 -2.26 24.68
CA PHE A 125 8.33 -2.15 24.54
C PHE A 125 7.96 -1.62 23.15
N ILE A 126 7.21 -2.40 22.39
CA ILE A 126 6.68 -2.04 21.06
C ILE A 126 5.17 -1.84 21.18
N PRO A 127 4.66 -0.61 21.05
CA PRO A 127 3.22 -0.32 21.26
C PRO A 127 2.29 -1.03 20.28
N ASN A 128 2.74 -1.30 19.08
CA ASN A 128 1.98 -2.02 18.05
C ASN A 128 2.94 -2.90 17.24
N GLN A 129 2.90 -4.19 17.52
CA GLN A 129 3.76 -5.17 16.86
C GLN A 129 3.59 -5.16 15.35
N LEU A 130 2.35 -5.22 14.85
CA LEU A 130 2.09 -5.29 13.40
C LEU A 130 2.64 -4.08 12.65
N ALA A 131 2.41 -2.88 13.17
CA ALA A 131 2.91 -1.66 12.55
C ALA A 131 4.45 -1.62 12.51
N PHE A 132 5.09 -2.06 13.60
CA PHE A 132 6.54 -2.17 13.69
C PHE A 132 7.10 -3.18 12.68
N ASP A 133 6.51 -4.38 12.64
CA ASP A 133 6.90 -5.46 11.71
C ASP A 133 6.77 -5.04 10.26
N VAL A 134 5.60 -4.50 9.88
CA VAL A 134 5.34 -4.05 8.51
C VAL A 134 6.36 -2.99 8.09
N GLU A 135 6.64 -2.01 8.94
CA GLU A 135 7.60 -0.96 8.61
C GLU A 135 9.04 -1.50 8.51
N PHE A 136 9.46 -2.34 9.45
CA PHE A 136 10.78 -2.94 9.44
C PHE A 136 11.02 -3.78 8.18
N PHE A 137 10.14 -4.74 7.92
CA PHE A 137 10.30 -5.66 6.79
C PHE A 137 10.05 -4.98 5.44
N ALA A 138 9.16 -3.99 5.35
CA ALA A 138 9.00 -3.19 4.13
C ALA A 138 10.26 -2.41 3.79
N ASN A 139 10.89 -1.74 4.78
CA ASN A 139 12.16 -1.06 4.56
C ASN A 139 13.27 -2.04 4.11
N LYS A 140 13.31 -3.23 4.68
CA LYS A 140 14.26 -4.28 4.26
C LYS A 140 14.03 -4.74 2.83
N VAL A 141 12.79 -4.96 2.43
CA VAL A 141 12.42 -5.31 1.04
C VAL A 141 12.82 -4.19 0.07
N ILE A 142 12.48 -2.94 0.40
CA ILE A 142 12.84 -1.77 -0.41
C ILE A 142 14.36 -1.65 -0.57
N SER A 143 15.11 -1.77 0.54
CA SER A 143 16.58 -1.69 0.51
C SER A 143 17.19 -2.79 -0.37
N ASN A 144 16.73 -4.04 -0.20
CA ASN A 144 17.19 -5.17 -1.00
C ASN A 144 16.83 -5.02 -2.49
N THR A 145 15.64 -4.51 -2.78
CA THR A 145 15.21 -4.26 -4.16
C THR A 145 16.04 -3.16 -4.80
N ASN A 146 16.28 -2.05 -4.07
CA ASN A 146 17.15 -0.99 -4.57
C ASN A 146 18.58 -1.45 -4.83
N ALA A 147 19.13 -2.30 -3.97
CA ALA A 147 20.44 -2.87 -4.19
C ALA A 147 20.53 -3.74 -5.46
N LYS A 148 19.46 -4.48 -5.78
CA LYS A 148 19.40 -5.37 -6.96
C LYS A 148 18.98 -4.66 -8.23
N CYS A 149 18.01 -3.78 -8.18
CA CYS A 149 17.32 -3.21 -9.33
C CYS A 149 17.45 -1.68 -9.46
N GLY A 150 18.01 -0.99 -8.46
CA GLY A 150 18.07 0.48 -8.46
C GLY A 150 18.85 1.06 -9.65
N ASN A 151 19.82 0.32 -10.17
CA ASN A 151 20.57 0.72 -11.36
C ASN A 151 19.73 0.72 -12.65
N LEU A 152 18.60 0.01 -12.68
CA LEU A 152 17.67 0.00 -13.82
C LEU A 152 16.78 1.25 -13.86
N TYR A 153 16.64 1.93 -12.73
CA TYR A 153 15.76 3.10 -12.53
C TYR A 153 16.62 4.35 -12.29
N LYS A 154 17.41 4.73 -13.29
CA LYS A 154 18.32 5.87 -13.15
C LYS A 154 17.55 7.17 -13.17
N SER A 155 17.85 8.02 -12.20
CA SER A 155 17.45 9.44 -12.22
C SER A 155 18.19 10.16 -13.34
N GLN A 156 17.53 11.06 -14.05
CA GLN A 156 18.16 11.96 -14.99
C GLN A 156 18.56 13.25 -14.26
N GLY A 157 19.84 13.42 -13.96
CA GLY A 157 20.34 14.55 -13.15
C GLY A 157 19.79 14.51 -11.72
N ASP A 158 19.41 15.66 -11.19
CA ASP A 158 18.87 15.82 -9.84
C ASP A 158 17.38 15.41 -9.70
N ASN A 159 16.75 15.01 -10.81
CA ASN A 159 15.33 14.62 -10.81
C ASN A 159 15.18 13.12 -10.56
N CYS A 160 14.42 12.75 -9.52
CA CYS A 160 14.00 11.39 -9.26
C CYS A 160 12.73 11.06 -10.03
N SER A 161 12.73 9.97 -10.79
CA SER A 161 11.53 9.49 -11.48
C SER A 161 10.55 8.92 -10.47
N LEU A 162 9.39 9.56 -10.31
CA LEU A 162 8.35 9.15 -9.36
C LEU A 162 7.44 8.06 -9.93
N VAL A 163 7.24 8.04 -11.25
CA VAL A 163 6.30 7.14 -11.93
C VAL A 163 6.88 6.73 -13.28
N TYR A 164 6.71 5.46 -13.63
CA TYR A 164 7.01 4.89 -14.94
C TYR A 164 5.72 4.45 -15.62
N TYR A 165 5.49 4.94 -16.83
CA TYR A 165 4.37 4.49 -17.65
C TYR A 165 4.85 3.40 -18.61
N TRP A 166 4.21 2.25 -18.54
CA TRP A 166 4.51 1.11 -19.41
C TRP A 166 3.47 1.02 -20.51
N ALA A 167 3.90 0.98 -21.75
CA ALA A 167 3.06 0.73 -22.90
C ALA A 167 3.47 -0.57 -23.59
N ARG A 168 2.50 -1.35 -24.03
CA ARG A 168 2.77 -2.43 -24.99
C ARG A 168 3.16 -1.81 -26.31
N THR A 169 4.02 -2.49 -27.06
CA THR A 169 4.38 -2.10 -28.41
C THR A 169 3.88 -3.12 -29.43
N ALA A 170 3.66 -2.70 -30.64
CA ALA A 170 3.37 -3.56 -31.80
C ALA A 170 4.24 -3.14 -32.99
N THR A 171 4.72 -4.10 -33.74
CA THR A 171 5.45 -3.81 -34.99
C THR A 171 4.46 -3.40 -36.08
N CYS A 172 4.79 -2.37 -36.84
CA CYS A 172 3.97 -1.91 -37.96
C CYS A 172 3.74 -3.07 -38.97
N SER A 173 2.49 -3.22 -39.39
CA SER A 173 2.08 -4.23 -40.39
C SER A 173 2.68 -4.01 -41.78
N ASN A 174 3.10 -2.78 -42.09
CA ASN A 174 3.75 -2.45 -43.36
C ASN A 174 5.21 -2.97 -43.37
N PRO A 175 5.54 -3.91 -44.32
CA PRO A 175 6.86 -4.51 -44.38
C PRO A 175 8.01 -3.53 -44.69
N SER A 176 7.70 -2.36 -45.24
CA SER A 176 8.71 -1.33 -45.54
C SER A 176 8.93 -0.36 -44.37
N CYS A 177 8.10 -0.40 -43.35
CA CYS A 177 8.14 0.54 -42.23
C CYS A 177 8.83 -0.07 -40.99
N HIS A 178 8.35 -1.23 -40.52
CA HIS A 178 8.85 -1.94 -39.35
C HIS A 178 8.97 -1.09 -38.05
N ALA A 179 8.24 0.02 -37.96
CA ALA A 179 8.27 0.86 -36.78
C ALA A 179 7.69 0.10 -35.55
N GLU A 180 8.31 0.25 -34.40
CA GLU A 180 7.78 -0.22 -33.13
C GLU A 180 6.85 0.84 -32.57
N ILE A 181 5.55 0.55 -32.53
CA ILE A 181 4.51 1.51 -32.23
C ILE A 181 4.02 1.28 -30.78
N PRO A 182 4.20 2.23 -29.85
CA PRO A 182 3.57 2.16 -28.54
C PRO A 182 2.05 2.23 -28.63
N MET A 183 1.34 1.28 -28.03
CA MET A 183 -0.12 1.15 -28.10
C MET A 183 -0.81 2.16 -27.17
N LEU A 184 -0.55 3.43 -27.37
CA LEU A 184 -1.11 4.51 -26.55
C LEU A 184 -2.55 4.84 -26.97
N LYS A 185 -3.46 4.92 -25.99
CA LYS A 185 -4.84 5.39 -26.18
C LYS A 185 -4.96 6.91 -26.09
N GLN A 186 -4.03 7.54 -25.38
CA GLN A 186 -3.95 8.99 -25.18
C GLN A 186 -2.51 9.38 -24.87
N PHE A 187 -2.18 10.65 -24.99
CA PHE A 187 -0.84 11.17 -24.73
C PHE A 187 -0.73 11.92 -23.38
N TYR A 188 -1.84 12.23 -22.71
CA TYR A 188 -1.79 12.95 -21.45
C TYR A 188 -1.22 12.09 -20.32
N LEU A 189 -0.19 12.61 -19.63
CA LEU A 189 0.34 12.09 -18.39
C LEU A 189 -0.42 12.64 -17.18
N SER A 190 -0.82 13.92 -17.25
CA SER A 190 -1.59 14.58 -16.22
C SER A 190 -2.57 15.57 -16.81
N LYS A 191 -3.87 15.35 -16.54
CA LYS A 191 -4.98 16.21 -16.97
C LYS A 191 -5.97 16.39 -15.82
N LYS A 192 -5.57 17.19 -14.81
CA LYS A 192 -6.43 17.46 -13.66
C LYS A 192 -7.60 18.38 -14.06
N ARG A 193 -8.83 18.07 -13.66
CA ARG A 193 -10.02 18.88 -13.92
C ARG A 193 -9.94 20.30 -13.37
N THR A 194 -9.23 20.47 -12.24
CA THR A 194 -9.03 21.77 -11.57
C THR A 194 -7.87 22.57 -12.10
N ALA A 195 -6.99 21.96 -12.91
CA ALA A 195 -5.83 22.64 -13.48
C ALA A 195 -6.20 23.33 -14.80
N LYS A 196 -5.60 24.49 -15.05
CA LYS A 196 -5.75 25.19 -16.35
C LYS A 196 -5.10 24.35 -17.45
N PRO A 197 -5.60 24.39 -18.72
CA PRO A 197 -5.02 23.61 -19.82
C PRO A 197 -3.52 23.80 -20.01
N LYS A 198 -2.97 24.97 -19.69
CA LYS A 198 -1.51 25.24 -19.74
C LYS A 198 -0.68 24.39 -18.76
N ASP A 199 -1.31 23.89 -17.69
CA ASP A 199 -0.67 23.10 -16.65
C ASP A 199 -0.85 21.58 -16.87
N TRP A 200 -1.53 21.17 -17.96
CA TRP A 200 -1.63 19.77 -18.34
C TRP A 200 -0.28 19.29 -18.88
N VAL A 201 0.05 18.04 -18.62
CA VAL A 201 1.33 17.43 -19.02
C VAL A 201 1.03 16.31 -20.00
N PHE A 202 1.71 16.30 -21.15
CA PHE A 202 1.53 15.28 -22.18
C PHE A 202 2.85 14.82 -22.79
N LEU A 203 2.81 13.65 -23.44
CA LEU A 203 3.86 13.12 -24.27
C LEU A 203 3.71 13.68 -25.69
N ASN A 204 4.65 14.48 -26.12
CA ASN A 204 4.71 14.96 -27.49
C ASN A 204 5.52 13.96 -28.33
N PRO A 205 4.91 13.28 -29.32
CA PRO A 205 5.65 12.33 -30.14
C PRO A 205 6.61 13.02 -31.08
N ILE A 206 7.79 12.47 -31.20
CA ILE A 206 8.84 12.88 -32.14
C ILE A 206 9.10 11.71 -33.09
N ILE A 207 8.68 11.85 -34.35
CA ILE A 207 8.79 10.81 -35.38
C ILE A 207 9.96 11.12 -36.30
N LYS A 208 10.94 10.20 -36.35
CA LYS A 208 12.11 10.31 -37.24
C LYS A 208 12.27 9.01 -38.02
N GLY A 209 11.81 9.00 -39.27
CA GLY A 209 11.76 7.79 -40.08
C GLY A 209 10.83 6.74 -39.45
N ASN A 210 11.39 5.59 -39.05
CA ASN A 210 10.64 4.52 -38.38
C ASN A 210 10.85 4.50 -36.85
N LYS A 211 11.52 5.51 -36.28
CA LYS A 211 11.74 5.66 -34.84
C LYS A 211 10.74 6.63 -34.24
N ILE A 212 10.22 6.27 -33.08
CA ILE A 212 9.26 7.04 -32.32
C ILE A 212 9.86 7.32 -30.96
N ASP A 213 10.12 8.60 -30.68
CA ASP A 213 10.55 9.11 -29.38
C ASP A 213 9.49 10.04 -28.79
N PHE A 214 9.63 10.39 -27.53
CA PHE A 214 8.70 11.27 -26.83
C PHE A 214 9.43 12.35 -26.07
N GLU A 215 8.83 13.54 -26.06
CA GLU A 215 9.22 14.67 -25.25
C GLU A 215 8.05 15.05 -24.33
N ILE A 216 8.35 15.36 -23.06
CA ILE A 216 7.33 15.82 -22.12
C ILE A 216 7.11 17.30 -22.31
N LYS A 217 5.86 17.69 -22.58
CA LYS A 217 5.44 19.09 -22.74
C LYS A 217 4.24 19.43 -21.86
N ASN A 218 4.12 20.72 -21.60
CA ASN A 218 2.96 21.28 -20.91
C ASN A 218 2.03 21.96 -21.92
N GLY A 219 0.73 21.89 -21.67
CA GLY A 219 -0.27 22.54 -22.49
C GLY A 219 -1.39 21.63 -22.97
N ARG A 220 -2.12 22.12 -23.95
CA ARG A 220 -3.16 21.36 -24.65
C ARG A 220 -2.56 20.59 -25.81
N PHE A 221 -2.96 19.32 -25.93
CA PHE A 221 -2.60 18.44 -27.03
C PHE A 221 -3.86 17.79 -27.56
N ASP A 222 -4.20 18.02 -28.82
CA ASP A 222 -5.49 17.65 -29.40
C ASP A 222 -5.41 16.36 -30.24
N GLU A 223 -4.25 15.71 -30.34
CA GLU A 223 -4.14 14.45 -31.05
C GLU A 223 -4.63 13.27 -30.19
N GLU A 224 -5.33 12.35 -30.83
CA GLU A 224 -5.77 11.10 -30.23
C GLU A 224 -4.64 10.07 -30.24
N GLY A 225 -4.74 9.09 -29.32
CA GLY A 225 -3.78 7.98 -29.28
C GLY A 225 -3.86 7.09 -30.54
N TRP A 226 -2.81 6.36 -30.76
CA TRP A 226 -2.67 5.49 -31.94
C TRP A 226 -3.42 4.15 -31.86
N ASN A 227 -3.93 3.82 -30.66
CA ASN A 227 -4.72 2.61 -30.43
C ASN A 227 -6.20 3.01 -30.22
N LYS A 228 -7.04 2.70 -31.25
CA LYS A 228 -8.50 2.91 -31.22
C LYS A 228 -9.20 1.58 -31.36
N HIS A 229 -9.91 1.16 -30.31
CA HIS A 229 -10.72 -0.07 -30.31
C HIS A 229 -9.95 -1.34 -30.75
N GLY A 230 -8.67 -1.43 -30.43
CA GLY A 230 -7.81 -2.56 -30.82
C GLY A 230 -7.08 -2.39 -32.14
N ASN A 231 -7.44 -1.42 -32.96
CA ASN A 231 -6.75 -1.08 -34.19
C ASN A 231 -5.62 -0.09 -33.88
N ILE A 232 -4.44 -0.34 -34.43
CA ILE A 232 -3.25 0.49 -34.23
C ILE A 232 -2.92 1.19 -35.54
N THR A 233 -2.92 2.52 -35.51
CA THR A 233 -2.49 3.32 -36.65
C THR A 233 -1.01 3.67 -36.50
N CYS A 234 -0.21 3.30 -37.46
CA CYS A 234 1.23 3.62 -37.45
C CYS A 234 1.44 5.13 -37.69
N PRO A 235 2.08 5.86 -36.75
CA PRO A 235 2.30 7.29 -36.95
C PRO A 235 3.41 7.59 -37.97
N CYS A 236 4.20 6.58 -38.34
CA CYS A 236 5.31 6.76 -39.32
C CYS A 236 4.84 6.63 -40.76
N CYS A 237 3.89 5.73 -41.04
CA CYS A 237 3.45 5.45 -42.44
C CYS A 237 1.93 5.45 -42.63
N GLY A 238 1.13 5.62 -41.58
CA GLY A 238 -0.34 5.64 -41.66
C GLY A 238 -1.01 4.27 -41.79
N SER A 239 -0.27 3.17 -41.87
CA SER A 239 -0.88 1.82 -41.97
C SER A 239 -1.60 1.46 -40.67
N ILE A 240 -2.69 0.68 -40.79
CA ILE A 240 -3.50 0.16 -39.70
C ILE A 240 -3.22 -1.34 -39.53
#